data_869150d17395adf822f9d5f5879c632b
#
_entry.id   869150d17395adf822f9d5f5879c632b
#
_cell.length_a   1.000
_cell.length_b   1.000
_cell.length_c   1.000
_cell.angle_alpha   90.00
_cell.angle_beta   90.00
_cell.angle_gamma   90.00
#
_symmetry.space_group_name_H-M   'P 1'
#
loop_
_entity.id
_entity.type
_entity.pdbx_description
1 polymer ?
#
loop_
_entity_poly.entity_id
_entity_poly.type
_entity_poly.pdbx_seq_one_letter_code
_entity_poly.pdbx_strand_id
1 'polypeptide(L)'
;MNAKSGFTMIGLVVALAIIAILAGVVYGLVGSGGKGQGDKKSIPARAIEKAESVECQSNLNQLRQAVSMQTMSGEPAPKSLDELNLGSISKCPVSGREYGYDPATGRVWCSEHPKY
;
A
#
# COMPACT_ATOMS: atom_id res chain seq x y z
N MET A 1 0.97 36.19 35.94
CA MET A 1 1.30 35.52 34.72
C MET A 1 0.08 35.50 33.82
N ASN A 2 -0.06 36.51 33.11
CA ASN A 2 -1.22 36.60 32.24
C ASN A 2 -0.83 36.22 30.86
N ALA A 3 -0.93 34.95 30.57
CA ALA A 3 -0.95 34.45 29.24
C ALA A 3 -2.25 34.87 28.52
N LYS A 4 -2.81 35.91 29.04
CA LYS A 4 -3.95 36.57 28.48
C LYS A 4 -3.47 37.31 27.30
N SER A 5 -4.02 37.06 26.22
CA SER A 5 -3.97 38.04 25.18
C SER A 5 -2.89 37.95 24.16
N GLY A 6 -2.40 36.82 23.98
CA GLY A 6 -1.69 36.63 22.73
C GLY A 6 -2.59 36.61 21.51
N PHE A 7 -3.88 36.47 21.71
CA PHE A 7 -4.82 36.56 20.61
C PHE A 7 -5.16 38.01 20.35
N THR A 8 -4.25 38.68 19.70
CA THR A 8 -4.58 39.97 19.08
C THR A 8 -5.69 39.74 18.06
N MET A 9 -6.52 40.69 17.83
CA MET A 9 -7.59 40.63 16.83
C MET A 9 -7.07 40.12 15.48
N ILE A 10 -5.83 40.46 15.16
CA ILE A 10 -5.13 39.97 13.98
C ILE A 10 -4.96 38.45 14.00
N GLY A 11 -4.55 37.90 15.13
CA GLY A 11 -4.40 36.45 15.27
C GLY A 11 -5.72 35.69 15.08
N LEU A 12 -6.79 36.23 15.62
CA LEU A 12 -8.13 35.64 15.46
C LEU A 12 -8.59 35.68 14.00
N VAL A 13 -8.37 36.81 13.32
CA VAL A 13 -8.72 36.95 11.90
C VAL A 13 -7.92 35.97 11.03
N VAL A 14 -6.63 35.85 11.30
CA VAL A 14 -5.76 34.89 10.58
C VAL A 14 -6.21 33.45 10.82
N ALA A 15 -6.52 33.09 12.06
CA ALA A 15 -7.03 31.77 12.38
C ALA A 15 -8.33 31.44 11.64
N LEU A 16 -9.27 32.40 11.62
CA LEU A 16 -10.53 32.22 10.90
C LEU A 16 -10.30 32.10 9.39
N ALA A 17 -9.37 32.85 8.84
CA ALA A 17 -9.03 32.77 7.41
C ALA A 17 -8.48 31.39 7.06
N ILE A 18 -7.58 30.83 7.89
CA ILE A 18 -7.03 29.50 7.68
C ILE A 18 -8.13 28.43 7.75
N ILE A 19 -9.01 28.52 8.74
CA ILE A 19 -10.13 27.59 8.88
C ILE A 19 -11.06 27.66 7.66
N ALA A 20 -11.34 28.85 7.17
CA ALA A 20 -12.18 29.05 5.99
C ALA A 20 -11.55 28.41 4.74
N ILE A 21 -10.24 28.57 4.56
CA ILE A 21 -9.52 27.98 3.43
C ILE A 21 -9.55 26.45 3.54
N LEU A 22 -9.25 25.91 4.71
CA LEU A 22 -9.28 24.46 4.91
C LEU A 22 -10.68 23.88 4.71
N ALA A 23 -11.70 24.55 5.22
CA ALA A 23 -13.08 24.15 4.99
C ALA A 23 -13.43 24.17 3.51
N GLY A 24 -13.01 25.21 2.79
CA GLY A 24 -13.22 25.32 1.34
C GLY A 24 -12.56 24.19 0.56
N VAL A 25 -11.35 23.80 0.93
CA VAL A 25 -10.64 22.66 0.31
C VAL A 25 -11.39 21.36 0.56
N VAL A 26 -11.81 21.12 1.80
CA VAL A 26 -12.56 19.91 2.15
C VAL A 26 -13.90 19.87 1.41
N TYR A 27 -14.61 20.98 1.40
CA TYR A 27 -15.88 21.08 0.66
C TYR A 27 -15.68 20.91 -0.85
N GLY A 28 -14.61 21.47 -1.39
CA GLY A 28 -14.25 21.30 -2.81
C GLY A 28 -13.97 19.85 -3.17
N LEU A 29 -13.20 19.14 -2.34
CA LEU A 29 -12.88 17.74 -2.55
C LEU A 29 -14.11 16.83 -2.41
N VAL A 30 -14.93 17.07 -1.38
CA VAL A 30 -16.14 16.27 -1.15
C VAL A 30 -17.22 16.60 -2.19
N GLY A 31 -17.42 17.89 -2.49
CA GLY A 31 -18.41 18.33 -3.47
C GLY A 31 -18.03 17.97 -4.90
N SER A 32 -16.74 18.06 -5.25
CA SER A 32 -16.22 17.64 -6.55
C SER A 32 -16.33 16.13 -6.74
N GLY A 33 -16.22 15.37 -5.68
CA GLY A 33 -16.47 13.94 -5.71
C GLY A 33 -17.91 13.56 -6.06
N GLY A 34 -18.85 14.51 -5.97
CA GLY A 34 -20.26 14.28 -6.28
C GLY A 34 -20.62 14.30 -7.76
N LYS A 35 -19.79 14.85 -8.62
CA LYS A 35 -20.13 15.10 -10.02
C LYS A 35 -19.62 14.06 -11.01
N GLY A 36 -18.75 13.16 -10.60
CA GLY A 36 -18.23 12.11 -11.44
C GLY A 36 -18.96 10.77 -11.28
N GLN A 37 -20.25 10.78 -11.33
CA GLN A 37 -21.05 9.65 -10.88
C GLN A 37 -21.00 8.39 -11.71
N GLY A 38 -20.69 8.49 -12.98
CA GLY A 38 -20.67 7.31 -13.86
C GLY A 38 -19.57 6.31 -13.50
N ASP A 39 -18.42 6.80 -13.07
CA ASP A 39 -17.23 5.99 -12.87
C ASP A 39 -16.87 5.75 -11.40
N LYS A 40 -17.63 6.28 -10.47
CA LYS A 40 -17.35 6.17 -9.03
C LYS A 40 -17.30 4.76 -8.49
N LYS A 41 -18.11 3.87 -9.01
CA LYS A 41 -18.13 2.47 -8.59
C LYS A 41 -16.96 1.70 -9.16
N SER A 42 -16.46 2.09 -10.33
CA SER A 42 -15.36 1.41 -10.99
C SER A 42 -13.99 1.88 -10.50
N ILE A 43 -13.84 3.16 -10.12
CA ILE A 43 -12.57 3.72 -9.65
C ILE A 43 -12.15 3.11 -8.29
N PRO A 44 -12.99 3.06 -7.25
CA PRO A 44 -12.63 2.41 -6.00
C PRO A 44 -12.31 0.92 -6.18
N ALA A 45 -13.08 0.21 -6.98
CA ALA A 45 -12.84 -1.22 -7.24
C ALA A 45 -11.49 -1.43 -7.95
N ARG A 46 -11.18 -0.63 -8.96
CA ARG A 46 -9.87 -0.66 -9.64
C ARG A 46 -8.72 -0.28 -8.73
N ALA A 47 -8.92 0.70 -7.86
CA ALA A 47 -7.92 1.11 -6.89
C ALA A 47 -7.62 -0.01 -5.88
N ILE A 48 -8.63 -0.71 -5.40
CA ILE A 48 -8.48 -1.85 -4.51
C ILE A 48 -7.76 -3.00 -5.23
N GLU A 49 -8.19 -3.37 -6.41
CA GLU A 49 -7.56 -4.40 -7.23
C GLU A 49 -6.08 -4.08 -7.50
N LYS A 50 -5.79 -2.84 -7.85
CA LYS A 50 -4.42 -2.38 -8.06
C LYS A 50 -3.60 -2.41 -6.78
N ALA A 51 -4.18 -2.01 -5.65
CA ALA A 51 -3.52 -2.06 -4.36
C ALA A 51 -3.18 -3.50 -3.96
N GLU A 52 -4.11 -4.42 -4.14
CA GLU A 52 -3.92 -5.85 -3.89
C GLU A 52 -2.83 -6.44 -4.78
N SER A 53 -2.80 -6.06 -6.05
CA SER A 53 -1.76 -6.51 -6.98
C SER A 53 -0.38 -5.96 -6.63
N VAL A 54 -0.29 -4.72 -6.12
CA VAL A 54 0.95 -4.12 -5.64
C VAL A 54 1.44 -4.84 -4.39
N GLU A 55 0.55 -5.19 -3.48
CA GLU A 55 0.89 -5.96 -2.30
C GLU A 55 1.44 -7.34 -2.67
N CYS A 56 0.79 -8.02 -3.60
CA CYS A 56 1.29 -9.28 -4.16
C CYS A 56 2.69 -9.13 -4.75
N GLN A 57 2.91 -8.10 -5.55
CA GLN A 57 4.22 -7.79 -6.14
C GLN A 57 5.28 -7.52 -5.07
N SER A 58 4.92 -6.77 -4.04
CA SER A 58 5.81 -6.49 -2.91
C SER A 58 6.20 -7.77 -2.18
N ASN A 59 5.23 -8.63 -1.91
CA ASN A 59 5.46 -9.93 -1.27
C ASN A 59 6.39 -10.81 -2.11
N LEU A 60 6.17 -10.88 -3.42
CA LEU A 60 7.04 -11.62 -4.34
C LEU A 60 8.48 -11.10 -4.32
N ASN A 61 8.65 -9.78 -4.32
CA ASN A 61 9.98 -9.17 -4.26
C ASN A 61 10.69 -9.50 -2.95
N GLN A 62 9.98 -9.47 -1.83
CA GLN A 62 10.55 -9.86 -0.53
C GLN A 62 10.96 -11.33 -0.51
N LEU A 63 10.14 -12.21 -1.07
CA LEU A 63 10.49 -13.63 -1.19
C LEU A 63 11.71 -13.85 -2.06
N ARG A 64 11.79 -13.18 -3.21
CA ARG A 64 12.95 -13.24 -4.11
C ARG A 64 14.22 -12.76 -3.42
N GLN A 65 14.12 -11.67 -2.68
CA GLN A 65 15.24 -11.15 -1.90
C GLN A 65 15.69 -12.12 -0.82
N ALA A 66 14.77 -12.72 -0.08
CA ALA A 66 15.07 -13.68 0.95
C ALA A 66 15.80 -14.93 0.37
N VAL A 67 15.30 -15.45 -0.75
CA VAL A 67 15.96 -16.57 -1.47
C VAL A 67 17.36 -16.16 -1.93
N SER A 68 17.50 -14.98 -2.50
CA SER A 68 18.78 -14.46 -2.97
C SER A 68 19.78 -14.28 -1.83
N MET A 69 19.34 -13.74 -0.70
CA MET A 69 20.21 -13.58 0.47
C MET A 69 20.71 -14.91 1.00
N GLN A 70 19.84 -15.90 1.06
CA GLN A 70 20.23 -17.24 1.50
C GLN A 70 21.27 -17.88 0.57
N THR A 71 21.06 -17.79 -0.73
CA THR A 71 22.00 -18.31 -1.72
C THR A 71 23.33 -17.56 -1.72
N MET A 72 23.30 -16.24 -1.50
CA MET A 72 24.52 -15.43 -1.40
C MET A 72 25.35 -15.73 -0.16
N SER A 73 24.71 -16.18 0.93
CA SER A 73 25.44 -16.60 2.14
C SER A 73 26.12 -17.96 2.00
N GLY A 74 25.98 -18.62 0.88
CA GLY A 74 26.56 -19.93 0.60
C GLY A 74 25.69 -21.10 1.00
N GLU A 75 24.50 -20.84 1.49
CA GLU A 75 23.53 -21.87 1.79
C GLU A 75 22.80 -22.32 0.52
N PRO A 76 22.38 -23.58 0.45
CA PRO A 76 21.56 -24.03 -0.69
C PRO A 76 20.23 -23.30 -0.70
N ALA A 77 19.68 -23.11 -1.89
CA ALA A 77 18.35 -22.51 -2.03
C ALA A 77 17.31 -23.31 -1.23
N PRO A 78 16.35 -22.65 -0.57
CA PRO A 78 15.34 -23.36 0.20
C PRO A 78 14.53 -24.29 -0.71
N LYS A 79 14.14 -25.43 -0.19
CA LYS A 79 13.32 -26.39 -0.95
C LYS A 79 11.90 -25.93 -1.14
N SER A 80 11.41 -25.11 -0.19
CA SER A 80 10.07 -24.52 -0.23
C SER A 80 10.10 -23.13 0.40
N LEU A 81 9.08 -22.33 0.09
CA LEU A 81 8.93 -21.00 0.68
C LEU A 81 8.66 -21.04 2.19
N ASP A 82 8.13 -22.15 2.69
CA ASP A 82 7.87 -22.35 4.12
C ASP A 82 9.16 -22.37 4.95
N GLU A 83 10.27 -22.80 4.37
CA GLU A 83 11.58 -22.79 5.03
C GLU A 83 12.06 -21.38 5.36
N LEU A 84 11.58 -20.38 4.64
CA LEU A 84 11.92 -18.97 4.89
C LEU A 84 11.22 -18.38 6.11
N ASN A 85 10.19 -19.05 6.65
CA ASN A 85 9.41 -18.61 7.80
C ASN A 85 8.85 -17.19 7.68
N LEU A 86 8.47 -16.80 6.49
CA LEU A 86 7.94 -15.48 6.21
C LEU A 86 6.42 -15.37 6.44
N GLY A 87 5.78 -16.44 6.86
CA GLY A 87 4.38 -16.44 7.26
C GLY A 87 3.42 -16.08 6.13
N SER A 88 2.62 -15.04 6.35
CA SER A 88 1.59 -14.60 5.40
C SER A 88 2.13 -14.07 4.08
N ILE A 89 3.41 -13.71 4.01
CA ILE A 89 4.05 -13.21 2.79
C ILE A 89 4.18 -14.32 1.73
N SER A 90 4.17 -15.58 2.14
CA SER A 90 4.27 -16.73 1.24
C SER A 90 2.99 -17.01 0.44
N LYS A 91 1.92 -16.25 0.68
CA LYS A 91 0.62 -16.43 0.04
C LYS A 91 0.17 -15.15 -0.65
N CYS A 92 -0.55 -15.32 -1.76
CA CYS A 92 -1.17 -14.19 -2.44
C CYS A 92 -2.26 -13.57 -1.55
N PRO A 93 -2.24 -12.25 -1.30
CA PRO A 93 -3.25 -11.61 -0.47
C PRO A 93 -4.65 -11.61 -1.11
N VAL A 94 -4.72 -11.77 -2.42
CA VAL A 94 -5.99 -11.78 -3.17
C VAL A 94 -6.65 -13.16 -3.14
N SER A 95 -5.90 -14.19 -3.50
CA SER A 95 -6.45 -15.55 -3.64
C SER A 95 -6.20 -16.45 -2.42
N GLY A 96 -5.28 -16.08 -1.55
CA GLY A 96 -4.85 -16.91 -0.43
C GLY A 96 -4.06 -18.15 -0.84
N ARG A 97 -3.76 -18.31 -2.14
CA ARG A 97 -2.97 -19.43 -2.65
C ARG A 97 -1.48 -19.18 -2.43
N GLU A 98 -0.77 -20.25 -2.21
CA GLU A 98 0.69 -20.19 -2.11
C GLU A 98 1.31 -19.78 -3.44
N TYR A 99 2.41 -19.04 -3.36
CA TYR A 99 3.19 -18.69 -4.53
C TYR A 99 3.89 -19.91 -5.12
N GLY A 100 4.03 -19.92 -6.44
CA GLY A 100 4.87 -20.90 -7.11
C GLY A 100 6.34 -20.62 -6.82
N TYR A 101 7.12 -21.68 -6.62
CA TYR A 101 8.55 -21.58 -6.33
C TYR A 101 9.31 -22.71 -7.01
N ASP A 102 10.41 -22.35 -7.67
CA ASP A 102 11.33 -23.31 -8.28
C ASP A 102 12.67 -23.25 -7.53
N PRO A 103 12.99 -24.29 -6.74
CA PRO A 103 14.25 -24.32 -5.99
C PRO A 103 15.50 -24.41 -6.87
N ALA A 104 15.37 -24.90 -8.10
CA ALA A 104 16.48 -24.98 -9.02
C ALA A 104 16.96 -23.62 -9.51
N THR A 105 16.03 -22.71 -9.76
CA THR A 105 16.32 -21.37 -10.27
C THR A 105 16.14 -20.25 -9.24
N GLY A 106 15.51 -20.55 -8.11
CA GLY A 106 15.13 -19.55 -7.11
C GLY A 106 13.99 -18.64 -7.56
N ARG A 107 13.27 -19.03 -8.60
CA ARG A 107 12.20 -18.25 -9.17
C ARG A 107 10.91 -18.35 -8.34
N VAL A 108 10.31 -17.23 -8.05
CA VAL A 108 9.02 -17.14 -7.34
C VAL A 108 8.02 -16.39 -8.24
N TRP A 109 6.82 -16.90 -8.33
CA TRP A 109 5.76 -16.28 -9.15
C TRP A 109 4.39 -16.45 -8.50
N CYS A 110 3.44 -15.63 -8.93
CA CYS A 110 2.05 -15.74 -8.51
C CYS A 110 1.20 -16.28 -9.66
N SER A 111 0.42 -17.32 -9.40
CA SER A 111 -0.49 -17.89 -10.41
C SER A 111 -1.66 -16.96 -10.74
N GLU A 112 -2.09 -16.13 -9.79
CA GLU A 112 -3.17 -15.16 -10.00
C GLU A 112 -2.70 -13.91 -10.75
N HIS A 113 -1.43 -13.56 -10.61
CA HIS A 113 -0.83 -12.38 -11.22
C HIS A 113 0.38 -12.76 -12.06
N PRO A 114 0.18 -13.36 -13.23
CA PRO A 114 1.29 -13.88 -14.05
C PRO A 114 2.25 -12.82 -14.57
N LYS A 115 1.92 -11.56 -14.39
CA LYS A 115 2.81 -10.44 -14.75
C LYS A 115 3.96 -10.21 -13.77
N TYR A 116 3.87 -10.76 -12.57
CA TYR A 116 4.85 -10.52 -11.50
C TYR A 116 5.71 -11.74 -11.20
#